data_3ab24e644538a9b7e15a62bbda64b4f5
#
_entry.id   3ab24e644538a9b7e15a62bbda64b4f5
#
_cell.length_a   1.000
_cell.length_b   1.000
_cell.length_c   1.000
_cell.angle_alpha   90.00
_cell.angle_beta   90.00
_cell.angle_gamma   90.00
#
_symmetry.space_group_name_H-M   'P 1'
#
loop_
_entity.id
_entity.type
_entity.pdbx_description
1 polymer ?
#
loop_
_entity_poly.entity_id
_entity_poly.type
_entity_poly.pdbx_seq_one_letter_code
_entity_poly.pdbx_strand_id
1 'polypeptide(L)'
;MIIATDYASAPTATVTVSATKHTDVSSKPLVPKPAGPHKLFSETGVTYGDFRDDLLRDGYVVVKGAIPRERVDKYGEEMMSYLENFAGGLGFNRNDSATIKESNLPVITEKGMCLGYGIAHESFTWSIRQEPGVIDAFEKVYDTPDLIVSFDAVNMAFPNRTDVKPNKPWPHQDQDPEKPGFRCLQGLVNIFPNGEKDGGLIVCKGAHLLSEDFHAEFKDEPNKIWAWTKEWYGFTDEGMQWLKNKGCEWVKINAEPGDLLLWDSRTPHYNLSPEGDRPRFCAYTCYMPAADASQEDLLWKKAAFEKTQSTTHWPNAMHVGGIPILRDGEPCPYNTGKPRETPRLGERGFRLTGIPYVQTEPIQV
;
A
#
# COMPACT_ATOMS: atom_id res chain seq x y z
N MET A 1 -0.34 -8.76 -23.15
CA MET A 1 -1.06 -10.04 -23.06
C MET A 1 -0.53 -10.72 -21.81
N ILE A 2 -1.20 -10.52 -20.68
CA ILE A 2 -0.76 -11.07 -19.39
C ILE A 2 -1.51 -12.40 -19.22
N ILE A 3 -0.74 -13.47 -19.15
CA ILE A 3 -1.26 -14.83 -18.99
C ILE A 3 -1.75 -14.99 -17.56
N ALA A 4 -3.03 -15.30 -17.40
CA ALA A 4 -3.58 -15.72 -16.12
C ALA A 4 -2.91 -17.06 -15.75
N THR A 5 -2.20 -17.09 -14.63
CA THR A 5 -1.72 -18.33 -14.04
C THR A 5 -2.78 -18.84 -13.07
N ASP A 6 -3.22 -20.07 -13.30
CA ASP A 6 -4.16 -20.80 -12.46
C ASP A 6 -3.70 -20.82 -10.99
N TYR A 7 -4.63 -20.56 -10.10
CA TYR A 7 -4.44 -20.75 -8.67
C TYR A 7 -4.23 -22.24 -8.38
N ALA A 8 -2.97 -22.63 -8.17
CA ALA A 8 -2.64 -23.96 -7.70
C ALA A 8 -3.07 -24.12 -6.23
N SER A 9 -3.73 -25.23 -5.95
CA SER A 9 -4.12 -25.69 -4.62
C SER A 9 -2.92 -25.67 -3.65
N ALA A 10 -3.17 -25.27 -2.40
CA ALA A 10 -2.18 -25.12 -1.34
C ALA A 10 -1.29 -26.37 -1.17
N PRO A 11 0.04 -26.20 -1.09
CA PRO A 11 0.92 -27.32 -0.78
C PRO A 11 0.91 -27.61 0.72
N THR A 12 0.59 -28.85 1.09
CA THR A 12 0.86 -29.40 2.42
C THR A 12 2.37 -29.60 2.56
N ALA A 13 3.07 -28.61 3.07
CA ALA A 13 4.50 -28.71 3.35
C ALA A 13 4.78 -28.42 4.82
N THR A 14 5.33 -29.43 5.50
CA THR A 14 5.94 -29.28 6.82
C THR A 14 7.25 -28.49 6.65
N VAL A 15 7.26 -27.23 7.06
CA VAL A 15 8.45 -26.38 6.98
C VAL A 15 9.13 -26.36 8.34
N THR A 16 10.36 -26.87 8.38
CA THR A 16 11.26 -26.73 9.55
C THR A 16 11.87 -25.33 9.50
N VAL A 17 11.45 -24.44 10.40
CA VAL A 17 11.94 -23.06 10.49
C VAL A 17 13.21 -23.02 11.32
N SER A 18 14.31 -22.55 10.72
CA SER A 18 15.49 -22.12 11.47
C SER A 18 15.21 -20.74 12.07
N ALA A 19 14.84 -20.70 13.35
CA ALA A 19 14.53 -19.47 14.07
C ALA A 19 15.79 -18.67 14.35
N THR A 20 15.92 -17.52 13.70
CA THR A 20 16.68 -16.41 14.30
C THR A 20 15.95 -15.99 15.57
N LYS A 21 16.68 -15.91 16.70
CA LYS A 21 16.14 -15.57 18.01
C LYS A 21 15.35 -14.26 17.97
N HIS A 22 14.04 -14.37 17.79
CA HIS A 22 13.10 -13.32 18.17
C HIS A 22 12.77 -13.52 19.65
N THR A 23 12.79 -12.44 20.42
CA THR A 23 12.40 -12.38 21.83
C THR A 23 11.17 -13.21 22.09
N ASP A 24 11.19 -13.98 23.19
CA ASP A 24 10.12 -14.82 23.71
C ASP A 24 8.74 -14.11 23.69
N VAL A 25 8.03 -14.26 22.60
CA VAL A 25 6.63 -13.90 22.51
C VAL A 25 5.83 -15.15 22.85
N SER A 26 4.93 -15.02 23.81
CA SER A 26 4.02 -16.05 24.34
C SER A 26 3.79 -17.20 23.36
N SER A 27 4.00 -18.42 23.82
CA SER A 27 3.84 -19.65 23.05
C SER A 27 2.39 -19.99 22.62
N LYS A 28 1.42 -19.14 22.98
CA LYS A 28 0.01 -19.32 22.60
C LYS A 28 -0.37 -18.32 21.52
N PRO A 29 -1.08 -18.76 20.45
CA PRO A 29 -1.62 -17.85 19.43
C PRO A 29 -2.51 -16.79 20.08
N LEU A 30 -2.40 -15.57 19.58
CA LEU A 30 -3.31 -14.48 19.96
C LEU A 30 -4.67 -14.71 19.29
N VAL A 31 -5.73 -14.48 20.05
CA VAL A 31 -7.09 -14.42 19.50
C VAL A 31 -7.42 -12.94 19.32
N PRO A 32 -7.54 -12.45 18.05
CA PRO A 32 -7.84 -11.05 17.83
C PRO A 32 -9.24 -10.75 18.32
N LYS A 33 -9.40 -9.59 18.96
CA LYS A 33 -10.74 -9.08 19.28
C LYS A 33 -11.45 -8.79 17.97
N PRO A 34 -12.70 -9.24 17.77
CA PRO A 34 -13.50 -8.80 16.65
C PRO A 34 -13.48 -7.27 16.61
N ALA A 35 -13.20 -6.70 15.45
CA ALA A 35 -13.50 -5.30 15.23
C ALA A 35 -14.98 -5.12 15.53
N GLY A 36 -15.32 -4.04 16.23
CA GLY A 36 -16.72 -3.61 16.28
C GLY A 36 -17.21 -3.45 14.83
N PRO A 37 -18.52 -3.46 14.55
CA PRO A 37 -19.00 -3.03 13.25
C PRO A 37 -18.27 -1.73 12.95
N HIS A 38 -17.76 -1.57 11.73
CA HIS A 38 -16.99 -0.37 11.33
C HIS A 38 -17.90 0.85 11.49
N LYS A 39 -18.01 1.34 12.73
CA LYS A 39 -18.94 2.39 13.13
C LYS A 39 -18.78 3.62 12.27
N LEU A 40 -17.52 3.94 11.92
CA LEU A 40 -17.19 5.03 11.03
C LEU A 40 -17.97 5.00 9.71
N PHE A 41 -18.23 3.82 9.15
CA PHE A 41 -18.85 3.67 7.83
C PHE A 41 -20.30 3.13 7.89
N SER A 42 -20.79 2.78 9.06
CA SER A 42 -22.13 2.20 9.27
C SER A 42 -23.11 3.11 10.01
N GLU A 43 -22.63 4.12 10.74
CA GLU A 43 -23.47 5.04 11.51
C GLU A 43 -23.58 6.39 10.80
N THR A 44 -24.77 6.76 10.34
CA THR A 44 -25.03 8.08 9.78
C THR A 44 -25.21 9.11 10.90
N GLY A 45 -24.64 10.32 10.73
CA GLY A 45 -24.84 11.46 11.63
C GLY A 45 -23.91 11.48 12.86
N VAL A 46 -22.91 10.59 12.92
CA VAL A 46 -21.89 10.64 13.97
C VAL A 46 -20.82 11.68 13.62
N THR A 47 -20.42 12.48 14.60
CA THR A 47 -19.30 13.42 14.51
C THR A 47 -18.24 12.97 15.52
N TYR A 48 -17.00 12.79 15.03
CA TYR A 48 -15.88 12.32 15.84
C TYR A 48 -15.04 13.48 16.40
N GLY A 49 -15.07 14.64 15.74
CA GLY A 49 -14.27 15.81 16.09
C GLY A 49 -12.79 15.68 15.72
N ASP A 50 -12.46 14.78 14.80
CA ASP A 50 -11.10 14.58 14.31
C ASP A 50 -11.09 14.25 12.80
N PHE A 51 -9.95 13.80 12.27
CA PHE A 51 -9.73 13.50 10.85
C PHE A 51 -10.75 12.53 10.26
N ARG A 52 -11.44 11.74 11.07
CA ARG A 52 -12.47 10.79 10.60
C ARG A 52 -13.68 11.50 9.98
N ASP A 53 -14.01 12.70 10.46
CA ASP A 53 -15.11 13.47 9.89
C ASP A 53 -14.80 13.91 8.45
N ASP A 54 -13.55 14.29 8.17
CA ASP A 54 -13.10 14.61 6.81
C ASP A 54 -13.07 13.37 5.93
N LEU A 55 -12.58 12.23 6.44
CA LEU A 55 -12.56 10.96 5.73
C LEU A 55 -13.96 10.51 5.30
N LEU A 56 -14.95 10.64 6.19
CA LEU A 56 -16.36 10.31 5.90
C LEU A 56 -16.96 11.22 4.83
N ARG A 57 -16.68 12.52 4.92
CA ARG A 57 -17.25 13.52 4.02
C ARG A 57 -16.64 13.46 2.63
N ASP A 58 -15.31 13.36 2.58
CA ASP A 58 -14.53 13.58 1.37
C ASP A 58 -14.02 12.30 0.71
N GLY A 59 -14.02 11.16 1.45
CA GLY A 59 -13.47 9.87 1.00
C GLY A 59 -11.96 9.78 1.15
N TYR A 60 -11.32 10.84 1.62
CA TYR A 60 -9.88 10.89 1.92
C TYR A 60 -9.58 11.89 3.02
N VAL A 61 -8.41 11.78 3.61
CA VAL A 61 -7.91 12.74 4.59
C VAL A 61 -6.38 12.75 4.63
N VAL A 62 -5.81 13.87 5.07
CA VAL A 62 -4.39 13.98 5.41
C VAL A 62 -4.26 14.11 6.91
N VAL A 63 -3.76 13.06 7.57
CA VAL A 63 -3.40 13.08 8.98
C VAL A 63 -2.03 13.73 9.11
N LYS A 64 -2.01 14.97 9.57
CA LYS A 64 -0.80 15.79 9.65
C LYS A 64 0.18 15.28 10.69
N GLY A 65 1.46 15.17 10.32
CA GLY A 65 2.54 14.84 11.23
C GLY A 65 2.38 13.50 11.94
N ALA A 66 1.79 12.49 11.28
CA ALA A 66 1.68 11.13 11.82
C ALA A 66 3.06 10.55 12.19
N ILE A 67 4.10 10.97 11.46
CA ILE A 67 5.49 10.72 11.82
C ILE A 67 6.18 12.05 12.11
N PRO A 68 6.85 12.23 13.26
CA PRO A 68 7.65 13.40 13.56
C PRO A 68 8.72 13.66 12.51
N ARG A 69 8.95 14.94 12.21
CA ARG A 69 9.85 15.40 11.16
C ARG A 69 11.24 14.76 11.23
N GLU A 70 11.83 14.69 12.40
CA GLU A 70 13.16 14.09 12.61
C GLU A 70 13.23 12.64 12.16
N ARG A 71 12.18 11.86 12.43
CA ARG A 71 12.15 10.43 12.05
C ARG A 71 11.90 10.26 10.56
N VAL A 72 10.99 11.03 9.97
CA VAL A 72 10.74 10.91 8.52
C VAL A 72 11.93 11.36 7.69
N ASP A 73 12.67 12.38 8.13
CA ASP A 73 13.91 12.81 7.47
C ASP A 73 14.95 11.68 7.48
N LYS A 74 15.05 10.94 8.59
CA LYS A 74 15.90 9.75 8.67
C LYS A 74 15.46 8.66 7.68
N TYR A 75 14.15 8.39 7.56
CA TYR A 75 13.66 7.41 6.58
C TYR A 75 13.92 7.85 5.14
N GLY A 76 13.78 9.12 4.85
CA GLY A 76 14.13 9.69 3.54
C GLY A 76 15.62 9.49 3.21
N GLU A 77 16.49 9.70 4.20
CA GLU A 77 17.93 9.47 4.07
C GLU A 77 18.26 7.98 3.85
N GLU A 78 17.61 7.08 4.59
CA GLU A 78 17.76 5.64 4.43
C GLU A 78 17.32 5.17 3.04
N MET A 79 16.19 5.70 2.51
CA MET A 79 15.72 5.41 1.16
C MET A 79 16.68 5.93 0.08
N MET A 80 17.22 7.13 0.23
CA MET A 80 18.22 7.65 -0.69
C MET A 80 19.53 6.85 -0.64
N SER A 81 19.99 6.50 0.56
CA SER A 81 21.17 5.65 0.75
C SER A 81 20.96 4.24 0.16
N TYR A 82 19.73 3.70 0.26
CA TYR A 82 19.38 2.44 -0.39
C TYR A 82 19.60 2.52 -1.90
N LEU A 83 19.14 3.58 -2.56
CA LEU A 83 19.29 3.77 -3.99
C LEU A 83 20.75 3.96 -4.40
N GLU A 84 21.54 4.76 -3.65
CA GLU A 84 22.96 5.00 -3.93
C GLU A 84 23.82 3.73 -3.80
N ASN A 85 23.43 2.84 -2.89
CA ASN A 85 24.14 1.59 -2.64
C ASN A 85 23.45 0.36 -3.26
N PHE A 86 22.42 0.57 -4.07
CA PHE A 86 21.70 -0.54 -4.69
C PHE A 86 22.65 -1.40 -5.53
N ALA A 87 22.59 -2.74 -5.35
CA ALA A 87 23.43 -3.72 -6.06
C ALA A 87 24.94 -3.43 -5.98
N GLY A 88 25.42 -2.86 -4.86
CA GLY A 88 26.82 -2.49 -4.68
C GLY A 88 27.19 -1.12 -5.28
N GLY A 89 26.19 -0.33 -5.71
CA GLY A 89 26.37 0.99 -6.30
C GLY A 89 26.42 0.95 -7.83
N LEU A 90 25.25 1.10 -8.46
CA LEU A 90 25.14 1.16 -9.92
C LEU A 90 25.45 2.56 -10.49
N GLY A 91 25.83 3.50 -9.63
CA GLY A 91 26.26 4.85 -10.04
C GLY A 91 25.16 5.91 -9.92
N PHE A 92 24.03 5.64 -9.22
CA PHE A 92 23.10 6.69 -8.84
C PHE A 92 23.78 7.62 -7.80
N ASN A 93 23.67 8.91 -8.01
CA ASN A 93 24.14 9.97 -7.09
C ASN A 93 23.02 11.01 -6.97
N ARG A 94 22.47 11.18 -5.77
CA ARG A 94 21.37 12.11 -5.49
C ARG A 94 21.66 13.58 -5.88
N ASN A 95 22.93 13.95 -5.96
CA ASN A 95 23.37 15.30 -6.32
C ASN A 95 23.66 15.49 -7.83
N ASP A 96 23.47 14.44 -8.62
CA ASP A 96 23.68 14.49 -10.08
C ASP A 96 22.45 13.89 -10.80
N SER A 97 21.61 14.77 -11.32
CA SER A 97 20.39 14.38 -12.04
C SER A 97 20.66 13.55 -13.30
N ALA A 98 21.84 13.63 -13.92
CA ALA A 98 22.19 12.79 -15.05
C ALA A 98 22.32 11.30 -14.72
N THR A 99 22.43 10.99 -13.43
CA THR A 99 22.49 9.61 -12.92
C THR A 99 21.10 8.99 -12.64
N ILE A 100 20.02 9.76 -12.74
CA ILE A 100 18.64 9.31 -12.51
C ILE A 100 18.15 8.57 -13.76
N LYS A 101 18.53 7.32 -13.86
CA LYS A 101 18.15 6.44 -14.99
C LYS A 101 18.13 4.98 -14.55
N GLU A 102 17.38 4.14 -15.26
CA GLU A 102 17.19 2.73 -14.90
C GLU A 102 18.50 1.96 -14.78
N SER A 103 19.51 2.26 -15.62
CA SER A 103 20.82 1.60 -15.51
C SER A 103 21.51 1.78 -14.16
N ASN A 104 21.19 2.86 -13.44
CA ASN A 104 21.82 3.23 -12.16
C ASN A 104 20.92 3.01 -10.95
N LEU A 105 19.64 2.63 -11.15
CA LEU A 105 18.61 2.50 -10.13
C LEU A 105 18.05 1.06 -10.10
N PRO A 106 17.35 0.64 -9.04
CA PRO A 106 16.42 -0.47 -9.15
C PRO A 106 15.38 -0.17 -10.25
N VAL A 107 14.74 -1.20 -10.79
CA VAL A 107 13.62 -1.01 -11.70
C VAL A 107 12.48 -0.33 -10.95
N ILE A 108 12.16 0.88 -11.39
CA ILE A 108 11.06 1.70 -10.88
C ILE A 108 10.12 1.95 -12.06
N THR A 109 8.86 1.55 -11.91
CA THR A 109 7.86 1.68 -12.97
C THR A 109 7.62 3.14 -13.36
N GLU A 110 6.95 3.37 -14.49
CA GLU A 110 6.52 4.71 -14.91
C GLU A 110 5.64 5.41 -13.86
N LYS A 111 4.99 4.65 -12.98
CA LYS A 111 4.18 5.16 -11.86
C LYS A 111 5.00 5.44 -10.59
N GLY A 112 6.31 5.26 -10.66
CA GLY A 112 7.22 5.45 -9.52
C GLY A 112 7.28 4.27 -8.55
N MET A 113 6.62 3.16 -8.84
CA MET A 113 6.56 2.00 -7.95
C MET A 113 7.84 1.16 -8.03
N CYS A 114 8.43 0.88 -6.87
CA CYS A 114 9.47 -0.15 -6.71
C CYS A 114 8.84 -1.39 -6.09
N LEU A 115 8.71 -2.47 -6.88
CA LEU A 115 7.92 -3.65 -6.52
C LEU A 115 8.79 -4.86 -6.11
N GLY A 116 10.05 -4.88 -6.50
CA GLY A 116 10.97 -6.00 -6.30
C GLY A 116 11.94 -5.84 -5.14
N TYR A 117 13.01 -6.63 -5.20
CA TYR A 117 14.22 -6.52 -4.36
C TYR A 117 13.98 -6.71 -2.85
N GLY A 118 12.84 -7.27 -2.47
CA GLY A 118 12.44 -7.35 -1.06
C GLY A 118 12.15 -5.99 -0.42
N ILE A 119 11.91 -4.94 -1.21
CA ILE A 119 11.73 -3.55 -0.74
C ILE A 119 10.60 -3.41 0.28
N ALA A 120 9.55 -4.21 0.14
CA ALA A 120 8.45 -4.28 1.09
C ALA A 120 8.88 -4.74 2.50
N HIS A 121 10.06 -5.35 2.60
CA HIS A 121 10.63 -5.87 3.84
C HIS A 121 11.95 -5.20 4.22
N GLU A 122 12.32 -4.09 3.56
CA GLU A 122 13.46 -3.28 4.00
C GLU A 122 13.25 -2.69 5.40
N SER A 123 14.35 -2.48 6.11
CA SER A 123 14.34 -1.95 7.47
C SER A 123 13.56 -0.62 7.57
N PHE A 124 13.81 0.32 6.65
CA PHE A 124 13.09 1.60 6.63
C PHE A 124 11.60 1.42 6.36
N THR A 125 11.19 0.49 5.47
CA THR A 125 9.77 0.26 5.16
C THR A 125 9.03 -0.25 6.40
N TRP A 126 9.63 -1.18 7.14
CA TRP A 126 9.05 -1.65 8.39
C TRP A 126 9.12 -0.63 9.51
N SER A 127 10.15 0.21 9.56
CA SER A 127 10.23 1.30 10.53
C SER A 127 9.06 2.28 10.35
N ILE A 128 8.74 2.64 9.10
CA ILE A 128 7.58 3.48 8.77
C ILE A 128 6.27 2.80 9.19
N ARG A 129 6.10 1.51 8.91
CA ARG A 129 4.89 0.75 9.29
C ARG A 129 4.71 0.58 10.80
N GLN A 130 5.77 0.69 11.57
CA GLN A 130 5.72 0.58 13.04
C GLN A 130 5.53 1.93 13.73
N GLU A 131 5.48 3.03 12.98
CA GLU A 131 5.31 4.36 13.57
C GLU A 131 3.99 4.45 14.33
N PRO A 132 4.03 4.85 15.62
CA PRO A 132 2.84 4.89 16.45
C PRO A 132 1.71 5.73 15.84
N GLY A 133 2.01 6.94 15.35
CA GLY A 133 0.99 7.82 14.79
C GLY A 133 0.37 7.28 13.48
N VAL A 134 1.08 6.42 12.75
CA VAL A 134 0.54 5.72 11.57
C VAL A 134 -0.44 4.63 12.03
N ILE A 135 0.00 3.76 12.94
CA ILE A 135 -0.85 2.66 13.44
C ILE A 135 -2.06 3.22 14.18
N ASP A 136 -1.89 4.23 15.04
CA ASP A 136 -2.96 4.84 15.85
C ASP A 136 -4.08 5.43 14.98
N ALA A 137 -3.74 5.96 13.78
CA ALA A 137 -4.76 6.45 12.86
C ALA A 137 -5.68 5.32 12.37
N PHE A 138 -5.13 4.16 12.03
CA PHE A 138 -5.92 3.00 11.62
C PHE A 138 -6.66 2.36 12.80
N GLU A 139 -6.04 2.28 13.99
CA GLU A 139 -6.71 1.80 15.21
C GLU A 139 -7.95 2.64 15.51
N LYS A 140 -7.87 3.97 15.37
CA LYS A 140 -9.04 4.85 15.54
C LYS A 140 -10.15 4.57 14.53
N VAL A 141 -9.83 4.30 13.29
CA VAL A 141 -10.83 4.02 12.24
C VAL A 141 -11.49 2.67 12.48
N TYR A 142 -10.71 1.65 12.79
CA TYR A 142 -11.20 0.29 12.98
C TYR A 142 -11.66 -0.05 14.40
N ASP A 143 -11.43 0.84 15.37
CA ASP A 143 -11.76 0.65 16.80
C ASP A 143 -11.18 -0.66 17.37
N THR A 144 -9.98 -1.02 16.94
CA THR A 144 -9.26 -2.20 17.45
C THR A 144 -7.73 -2.01 17.35
N PRO A 145 -6.97 -2.45 18.37
CA PRO A 145 -5.50 -2.50 18.29
C PRO A 145 -4.97 -3.75 17.58
N ASP A 146 -5.83 -4.73 17.30
CA ASP A 146 -5.45 -5.99 16.67
C ASP A 146 -5.47 -5.86 15.15
N LEU A 147 -4.44 -5.20 14.60
CA LEU A 147 -4.28 -4.93 13.18
C LEU A 147 -3.20 -5.82 12.55
N ILE A 148 -3.37 -6.07 11.27
CA ILE A 148 -2.34 -6.62 10.36
C ILE A 148 -2.08 -5.62 9.23
N VAL A 149 -0.85 -5.57 8.70
CA VAL A 149 -0.44 -4.61 7.68
C VAL A 149 -0.12 -5.29 6.35
N SER A 150 -0.39 -4.61 5.24
CA SER A 150 0.05 -5.06 3.91
C SER A 150 1.58 -5.07 3.78
N PHE A 151 2.11 -5.97 2.95
CA PHE A 151 3.52 -5.95 2.55
C PHE A 151 3.64 -5.29 1.17
N ASP A 152 3.05 -4.10 1.08
CA ASP A 152 3.00 -3.33 -0.16
C ASP A 152 4.33 -2.64 -0.46
N ALA A 153 4.43 -2.09 -1.65
CA ALA A 153 5.62 -1.46 -2.19
C ALA A 153 5.90 -0.07 -1.58
N VAL A 154 6.96 0.54 -2.08
CA VAL A 154 7.25 1.97 -1.91
C VAL A 154 7.19 2.67 -3.27
N ASN A 155 6.96 3.96 -3.24
CA ASN A 155 7.08 4.81 -4.43
C ASN A 155 8.34 5.67 -4.29
N MET A 156 9.15 5.67 -5.34
CA MET A 156 10.38 6.45 -5.44
C MET A 156 10.45 7.12 -6.82
N ALA A 157 9.45 7.96 -7.09
CA ALA A 157 9.37 8.68 -8.36
C ALA A 157 10.34 9.87 -8.38
N PHE A 158 11.11 9.95 -9.44
CA PHE A 158 11.99 11.08 -9.73
C PHE A 158 11.39 11.96 -10.83
N PRO A 159 11.63 13.28 -10.78
CA PRO A 159 11.24 14.17 -11.86
C PRO A 159 12.10 13.95 -13.11
N ASN A 160 11.57 14.39 -14.23
CA ASN A 160 12.33 14.51 -15.49
C ASN A 160 12.98 13.22 -16.02
N ARG A 161 12.44 12.06 -15.65
CA ARG A 161 12.87 10.77 -16.21
C ARG A 161 12.50 10.68 -17.67
N THR A 162 13.51 10.49 -18.54
CA THR A 162 13.34 10.34 -20.00
C THR A 162 13.48 8.89 -20.47
N ASP A 163 13.93 8.01 -19.58
CA ASP A 163 14.18 6.60 -19.81
C ASP A 163 12.98 5.69 -19.50
N VAL A 164 11.91 6.25 -18.95
CA VAL A 164 10.63 5.57 -18.71
C VAL A 164 9.50 6.29 -19.45
N LYS A 165 8.42 5.57 -19.72
CA LYS A 165 7.23 6.18 -20.34
C LYS A 165 6.62 7.21 -19.40
N PRO A 166 6.05 8.32 -19.93
CA PRO A 166 5.30 9.27 -19.11
C PRO A 166 4.14 8.58 -18.40
N ASN A 167 4.01 8.83 -17.09
CA ASN A 167 2.85 8.40 -16.32
C ASN A 167 1.64 9.28 -16.70
N LYS A 168 0.60 8.67 -17.22
CA LYS A 168 -0.66 9.32 -17.57
C LYS A 168 -1.71 9.06 -16.50
N PRO A 169 -2.75 9.91 -16.37
CA PRO A 169 -3.90 9.61 -15.51
C PRO A 169 -4.50 8.23 -15.80
N TRP A 170 -4.74 7.47 -14.75
CA TRP A 170 -5.28 6.10 -14.81
C TRP A 170 -6.28 5.90 -13.67
N PRO A 171 -7.38 6.67 -13.65
CA PRO A 171 -8.33 6.67 -12.55
C PRO A 171 -8.91 5.28 -12.32
N HIS A 172 -8.87 4.85 -11.07
CA HIS A 172 -9.34 3.54 -10.64
C HIS A 172 -9.83 3.60 -9.19
N GLN A 173 -10.56 2.58 -8.79
CA GLN A 173 -10.78 2.21 -7.39
C GLN A 173 -10.18 0.82 -7.14
N ASP A 174 -9.80 0.58 -5.90
CA ASP A 174 -9.19 -0.68 -5.47
C ASP A 174 -10.17 -1.52 -4.64
N GLN A 175 -11.35 -1.69 -5.18
CA GLN A 175 -12.42 -2.49 -4.61
C GLN A 175 -13.29 -3.09 -5.72
N ASP A 176 -13.74 -4.34 -5.50
CA ASP A 176 -14.67 -5.03 -6.37
C ASP A 176 -16.02 -4.28 -6.40
N PRO A 177 -16.48 -3.81 -7.57
CA PRO A 177 -17.78 -3.15 -7.72
C PRO A 177 -18.97 -3.99 -7.27
N GLU A 178 -18.86 -5.31 -7.32
CA GLU A 178 -19.92 -6.23 -6.91
C GLU A 178 -20.02 -6.41 -5.39
N LYS A 179 -19.05 -5.83 -4.64
CA LYS A 179 -18.99 -5.88 -3.17
C LYS A 179 -19.20 -4.47 -2.61
N PRO A 180 -20.45 -4.09 -2.32
CA PRO A 180 -20.77 -2.74 -1.86
C PRO A 180 -20.23 -2.44 -0.45
N GLY A 181 -20.28 -1.17 -0.10
CA GLY A 181 -19.85 -0.68 1.21
C GLY A 181 -18.34 -0.51 1.36
N PHE A 182 -17.93 0.00 2.50
CA PHE A 182 -16.53 0.17 2.85
C PHE A 182 -15.86 -1.19 3.12
N ARG A 183 -14.69 -1.40 2.53
CA ARG A 183 -13.96 -2.67 2.69
C ARG A 183 -12.50 -2.49 3.08
N CYS A 184 -11.84 -1.43 2.65
CA CYS A 184 -10.44 -1.20 2.95
C CYS A 184 -10.15 0.30 3.13
N LEU A 185 -9.38 0.64 4.15
CA LEU A 185 -8.75 1.93 4.29
C LEU A 185 -7.34 1.84 3.72
N GLN A 186 -7.12 2.51 2.61
CA GLN A 186 -5.80 2.60 2.02
C GLN A 186 -5.01 3.76 2.62
N GLY A 187 -3.69 3.68 2.59
CA GLY A 187 -2.84 4.72 3.12
C GLY A 187 -1.46 4.77 2.50
N LEU A 188 -0.86 5.93 2.59
CA LEU A 188 0.55 6.13 2.31
C LEU A 188 1.16 7.18 3.26
N VAL A 189 2.40 6.95 3.65
CA VAL A 189 3.21 7.94 4.38
C VAL A 189 4.05 8.72 3.39
N ASN A 190 3.91 10.04 3.40
CA ASN A 190 4.69 10.94 2.56
C ASN A 190 6.06 11.21 3.17
N ILE A 191 7.13 11.08 2.37
CA ILE A 191 8.52 11.16 2.87
C ILE A 191 9.14 12.53 2.59
N PHE A 192 8.94 13.10 1.40
CA PHE A 192 9.50 14.40 1.02
C PHE A 192 8.39 15.45 0.84
N PRO A 193 8.69 16.75 0.87
CA PRO A 193 7.69 17.78 0.57
C PRO A 193 7.01 17.49 -0.78
N ASN A 194 5.68 17.46 -0.79
CA ASN A 194 4.87 17.15 -1.96
C ASN A 194 3.85 18.27 -2.20
N GLY A 195 4.20 19.20 -3.07
CA GLY A 195 3.37 20.33 -3.50
C GLY A 195 2.75 20.10 -4.89
N GLU A 196 2.22 21.16 -5.48
CA GLU A 196 1.43 21.13 -6.73
C GLU A 196 2.12 20.43 -7.90
N LYS A 197 3.45 20.59 -8.06
CA LYS A 197 4.22 20.06 -9.18
C LYS A 197 5.00 18.77 -8.85
N ASP A 198 4.84 18.26 -7.65
CA ASP A 198 5.64 17.11 -7.19
C ASP A 198 4.92 15.77 -7.42
N GLY A 199 3.91 15.75 -8.28
CA GLY A 199 3.13 14.54 -8.55
C GLY A 199 2.37 14.06 -7.30
N GLY A 200 2.15 12.76 -7.21
CA GLY A 200 1.54 12.15 -6.03
C GLY A 200 0.07 11.83 -6.19
N LEU A 201 -0.63 11.68 -5.08
CA LEU A 201 -2.01 11.19 -5.04
C LEU A 201 -3.00 12.24 -5.53
N ILE A 202 -3.89 11.80 -6.40
CA ILE A 202 -5.04 12.55 -6.90
C ILE A 202 -6.28 11.72 -6.62
N VAL A 203 -7.29 12.31 -6.01
CA VAL A 203 -8.53 11.63 -5.62
C VAL A 203 -9.76 12.34 -6.18
N CYS A 204 -10.81 11.60 -6.43
CA CYS A 204 -12.14 12.16 -6.75
C CYS A 204 -12.92 12.37 -5.46
N LYS A 205 -12.86 13.58 -4.91
CA LYS A 205 -13.46 13.96 -3.63
C LYS A 205 -14.97 13.70 -3.64
N GLY A 206 -15.47 13.01 -2.61
CA GLY A 206 -16.87 12.70 -2.40
C GLY A 206 -17.42 11.54 -3.24
N ALA A 207 -16.64 11.01 -4.19
CA ALA A 207 -17.12 9.97 -5.11
C ALA A 207 -17.37 8.61 -4.43
N HIS A 208 -16.74 8.34 -3.30
CA HIS A 208 -16.98 7.11 -2.51
C HIS A 208 -18.45 6.98 -2.05
N LEU A 209 -19.14 8.12 -1.80
CA LEU A 209 -20.55 8.13 -1.42
C LEU A 209 -21.48 7.77 -2.58
N LEU A 210 -21.01 7.90 -3.82
CA LEU A 210 -21.75 7.59 -5.04
C LEU A 210 -21.36 6.25 -5.64
N SER A 211 -20.51 5.46 -4.97
CA SER A 211 -19.95 4.22 -5.53
C SER A 211 -21.02 3.23 -5.97
N GLU A 212 -22.06 3.03 -5.17
CA GLU A 212 -23.15 2.10 -5.48
C GLU A 212 -24.01 2.60 -6.64
N ASP A 213 -24.38 3.89 -6.65
CA ASP A 213 -25.13 4.52 -7.73
C ASP A 213 -24.33 4.50 -9.05
N PHE A 214 -23.03 4.78 -8.97
CA PHE A 214 -22.13 4.73 -10.12
C PHE A 214 -22.09 3.32 -10.73
N HIS A 215 -21.87 2.29 -9.92
CA HIS A 215 -21.76 0.92 -10.42
C HIS A 215 -23.11 0.33 -10.87
N ALA A 216 -24.23 0.85 -10.38
CA ALA A 216 -25.54 0.54 -10.91
C ALA A 216 -25.75 1.16 -12.31
N GLU A 217 -25.38 2.43 -12.52
CA GLU A 217 -25.47 3.14 -13.80
C GLU A 217 -24.53 2.54 -14.86
N PHE A 218 -23.28 2.25 -14.49
CA PHE A 218 -22.26 1.73 -15.41
C PHE A 218 -22.11 0.21 -15.36
N LYS A 219 -23.12 -0.52 -14.91
CA LYS A 219 -23.10 -1.99 -14.79
C LYS A 219 -22.71 -2.67 -16.09
N ASP A 220 -23.26 -2.20 -17.19
CA ASP A 220 -23.08 -2.78 -18.52
C ASP A 220 -22.13 -1.96 -19.40
N GLU A 221 -21.24 -1.15 -18.78
CA GLU A 221 -20.25 -0.34 -19.50
C GLU A 221 -19.30 -1.24 -20.30
N PRO A 222 -19.34 -1.19 -21.65
CA PRO A 222 -18.55 -2.10 -22.48
C PRO A 222 -17.06 -1.75 -22.48
N ASN A 223 -16.69 -0.50 -22.16
CA ASN A 223 -15.33 0.00 -22.19
C ASN A 223 -14.65 -0.03 -20.83
N LYS A 224 -15.32 -0.60 -19.80
CA LYS A 224 -14.72 -0.72 -18.48
C LYS A 224 -13.38 -1.47 -18.57
N ILE A 225 -12.39 -0.93 -17.88
CA ILE A 225 -11.07 -1.52 -17.82
C ILE A 225 -11.06 -2.50 -16.64
N TRP A 226 -10.85 -3.79 -16.93
CA TRP A 226 -10.63 -4.81 -15.92
C TRP A 226 -9.15 -5.12 -15.80
N ALA A 227 -8.68 -5.20 -14.57
CA ALA A 227 -7.35 -5.71 -14.26
C ALA A 227 -7.37 -7.24 -14.13
N TRP A 228 -6.25 -7.79 -13.66
CA TRP A 228 -6.08 -9.20 -13.31
C TRP A 228 -6.93 -9.65 -12.10
N THR A 229 -7.56 -8.73 -11.38
CA THR A 229 -8.40 -8.97 -10.21
C THR A 229 -9.71 -8.19 -10.29
N LYS A 230 -10.76 -8.71 -9.67
CA LYS A 230 -12.03 -8.00 -9.47
C LYS A 230 -11.93 -6.89 -8.43
N GLU A 231 -10.93 -6.94 -7.55
CA GLU A 231 -10.67 -5.90 -6.54
C GLU A 231 -9.97 -4.65 -7.15
N TRP A 232 -10.26 -4.36 -8.40
CA TRP A 232 -9.80 -3.19 -9.12
C TRP A 232 -10.79 -2.83 -10.24
N TYR A 233 -11.11 -1.54 -10.38
CA TYR A 233 -11.98 -1.05 -11.43
C TYR A 233 -11.41 0.23 -12.04
N GLY A 234 -11.17 0.24 -13.35
CA GLY A 234 -10.73 1.42 -14.09
C GLY A 234 -11.91 2.23 -14.61
N PHE A 235 -11.89 3.53 -14.36
CA PHE A 235 -12.93 4.46 -14.79
C PHE A 235 -12.71 4.88 -16.25
N THR A 236 -13.79 4.90 -17.03
CA THR A 236 -13.82 5.49 -18.37
C THR A 236 -13.97 7.01 -18.29
N ASP A 237 -13.68 7.71 -19.39
CA ASP A 237 -13.89 9.17 -19.50
C ASP A 237 -15.37 9.54 -19.25
N GLU A 238 -16.30 8.72 -19.70
CA GLU A 238 -17.73 8.88 -19.47
C GLU A 238 -18.09 8.74 -17.99
N GLY A 239 -17.52 7.72 -17.33
CA GLY A 239 -17.68 7.54 -15.89
C GLY A 239 -17.12 8.70 -15.08
N MET A 240 -15.94 9.19 -15.44
CA MET A 240 -15.35 10.38 -14.80
C MET A 240 -16.21 11.63 -15.01
N GLN A 241 -16.78 11.81 -16.20
CA GLN A 241 -17.67 12.95 -16.49
C GLN A 241 -18.99 12.84 -15.70
N TRP A 242 -19.53 11.62 -15.52
CA TRP A 242 -20.71 11.40 -14.68
C TRP A 242 -20.45 11.83 -13.23
N LEU A 243 -19.32 11.41 -12.63
CA LEU A 243 -18.93 11.82 -11.28
C LEU A 243 -18.81 13.35 -11.16
N LYS A 244 -18.20 14.00 -12.16
CA LYS A 244 -18.11 15.47 -12.22
C LYS A 244 -19.48 16.13 -12.27
N ASN A 245 -20.41 15.59 -13.06
CA ASN A 245 -21.79 16.11 -13.17
C ASN A 245 -22.56 15.92 -11.86
N LYS A 246 -22.19 14.97 -11.02
CA LYS A 246 -22.73 14.78 -9.67
C LYS A 246 -22.07 15.68 -8.61
N GLY A 247 -21.13 16.53 -8.99
CA GLY A 247 -20.46 17.48 -8.11
C GLY A 247 -19.17 16.96 -7.47
N CYS A 248 -18.66 15.79 -7.87
CA CYS A 248 -17.36 15.31 -7.43
C CYS A 248 -16.23 16.10 -8.10
N GLU A 249 -15.14 16.30 -7.37
CA GLU A 249 -14.00 17.08 -7.80
C GLU A 249 -12.71 16.25 -7.72
N TRP A 250 -11.88 16.30 -8.77
CA TRP A 250 -10.54 15.74 -8.73
C TRP A 250 -9.58 16.70 -8.03
N VAL A 251 -8.98 16.24 -6.96
CA VAL A 251 -8.11 17.03 -6.08
C VAL A 251 -6.74 16.40 -6.01
N LYS A 252 -5.70 17.18 -6.34
CA LYS A 252 -4.31 16.83 -6.06
C LYS A 252 -4.05 17.04 -4.57
N ILE A 253 -3.53 16.00 -3.91
CA ILE A 253 -3.27 16.06 -2.46
C ILE A 253 -1.83 16.53 -2.22
N ASN A 254 -1.71 17.72 -1.59
CA ASN A 254 -0.43 18.22 -1.10
C ASN A 254 -0.15 17.69 0.31
N ALA A 255 1.11 17.36 0.58
CA ALA A 255 1.51 16.76 1.85
C ALA A 255 2.91 17.20 2.26
N GLU A 256 3.12 17.31 3.57
CA GLU A 256 4.43 17.53 4.16
C GLU A 256 5.08 16.19 4.55
N PRO A 257 6.40 16.16 4.77
CA PRO A 257 7.08 14.96 5.28
C PRO A 257 6.50 14.49 6.61
N GLY A 258 6.15 13.20 6.68
CA GLY A 258 5.54 12.59 7.85
C GLY A 258 4.01 12.64 7.88
N ASP A 259 3.37 13.29 6.91
CA ASP A 259 1.92 13.22 6.76
C ASP A 259 1.51 11.82 6.30
N LEU A 260 0.39 11.33 6.84
CA LEU A 260 -0.27 10.11 6.42
C LEU A 260 -1.51 10.46 5.62
N LEU A 261 -1.56 10.03 4.37
CA LEU A 261 -2.71 10.18 3.51
C LEU A 261 -3.54 8.90 3.59
N LEU A 262 -4.82 9.03 3.88
CA LEU A 262 -5.77 7.93 3.98
C LEU A 262 -6.91 8.12 2.98
N TRP A 263 -7.39 7.03 2.37
CA TRP A 263 -8.58 7.07 1.51
C TRP A 263 -9.37 5.76 1.57
N ASP A 264 -10.68 5.90 1.40
CA ASP A 264 -11.59 4.78 1.24
C ASP A 264 -11.33 4.07 -0.09
N SER A 265 -11.27 2.74 -0.11
CA SER A 265 -10.99 1.95 -1.32
C SER A 265 -12.00 2.16 -2.46
N ARG A 266 -13.18 2.73 -2.18
CA ARG A 266 -14.18 3.14 -3.17
C ARG A 266 -13.88 4.49 -3.82
N THR A 267 -12.98 5.29 -3.24
CA THR A 267 -12.61 6.60 -3.78
C THR A 267 -11.82 6.44 -5.07
N PRO A 268 -12.30 6.93 -6.21
CA PRO A 268 -11.52 6.92 -7.44
C PRO A 268 -10.25 7.74 -7.27
N HIS A 269 -9.12 7.16 -7.63
CA HIS A 269 -7.81 7.80 -7.45
C HIS A 269 -6.79 7.35 -8.50
N TYR A 270 -5.70 8.07 -8.55
CA TYR A 270 -4.48 7.71 -9.29
C TYR A 270 -3.30 8.52 -8.76
N ASN A 271 -2.09 8.22 -9.23
CA ASN A 271 -0.93 9.05 -8.94
C ASN A 271 -0.30 9.57 -10.23
N LEU A 272 0.36 10.72 -10.14
CA LEU A 272 1.21 11.28 -11.18
C LEU A 272 2.66 11.33 -10.72
N SER A 273 3.56 11.30 -11.69
CA SER A 273 4.99 11.53 -11.47
C SER A 273 5.27 13.01 -11.25
N PRO A 274 6.34 13.36 -10.55
CA PRO A 274 6.71 14.76 -10.34
C PRO A 274 7.12 15.43 -11.67
N GLU A 275 6.61 16.65 -11.86
CA GLU A 275 6.95 17.53 -12.99
C GLU A 275 7.91 18.66 -12.58
N GLY A 276 8.10 18.84 -11.27
CA GLY A 276 9.01 19.84 -10.69
C GLY A 276 10.46 19.39 -10.68
N ASP A 277 11.15 19.79 -9.64
CA ASP A 277 12.57 19.47 -9.38
C ASP A 277 12.77 18.52 -8.19
N ARG A 278 11.70 18.18 -7.47
CA ARG A 278 11.74 17.35 -6.27
C ARG A 278 11.25 15.92 -6.55
N PRO A 279 11.93 14.91 -5.98
CA PRO A 279 11.44 13.54 -6.04
C PRO A 279 10.21 13.37 -5.14
N ARG A 280 9.33 12.46 -5.51
CA ARG A 280 8.19 12.04 -4.71
C ARG A 280 8.46 10.64 -4.17
N PHE A 281 8.67 10.53 -2.83
CA PHE A 281 8.82 9.24 -2.16
C PHE A 281 7.69 9.04 -1.17
N CYS A 282 7.14 7.84 -1.13
CA CYS A 282 6.20 7.41 -0.10
C CYS A 282 6.27 5.91 0.15
N ALA A 283 5.84 5.50 1.33
CA ALA A 283 5.60 4.09 1.67
C ALA A 283 4.09 3.84 1.71
N TYR A 284 3.62 2.84 0.97
CA TYR A 284 2.22 2.41 1.05
C TYR A 284 2.00 1.59 2.32
N THR A 285 0.94 1.95 3.04
CA THR A 285 0.60 1.35 4.33
C THR A 285 -0.91 1.14 4.41
N CYS A 286 -1.36 -0.10 4.33
CA CYS A 286 -2.74 -0.46 4.58
C CYS A 286 -2.80 -1.41 5.76
N TYR A 287 -3.74 -1.14 6.67
CA TYR A 287 -3.97 -2.00 7.83
C TYR A 287 -5.42 -2.43 7.82
N MET A 288 -5.65 -3.62 8.32
CA MET A 288 -7.00 -4.15 8.54
C MET A 288 -7.05 -4.90 9.86
N PRO A 289 -8.25 -5.05 10.46
CA PRO A 289 -8.40 -5.88 11.64
C PRO A 289 -7.94 -7.31 11.41
N ALA A 290 -7.14 -7.84 12.31
CA ALA A 290 -6.69 -9.24 12.23
C ALA A 290 -7.86 -10.23 12.29
N ALA A 291 -8.98 -9.83 12.92
CA ALA A 291 -10.20 -10.62 13.00
C ALA A 291 -10.93 -10.78 11.65
N ASP A 292 -10.64 -9.90 10.67
CA ASP A 292 -11.23 -9.97 9.33
C ASP A 292 -10.46 -10.93 8.39
N ALA A 293 -9.32 -11.46 8.85
CA ALA A 293 -8.54 -12.42 8.11
C ALA A 293 -8.93 -13.86 8.49
N SER A 294 -9.12 -14.72 7.50
CA SER A 294 -9.25 -16.16 7.73
C SER A 294 -7.91 -16.77 8.18
N GLN A 295 -7.95 -17.94 8.79
CA GLN A 295 -6.71 -18.65 9.12
C GLN A 295 -5.89 -19.04 7.88
N GLU A 296 -6.55 -19.27 6.76
CA GLU A 296 -5.89 -19.51 5.48
C GLU A 296 -5.14 -18.26 5.01
N ASP A 297 -5.77 -17.08 5.06
CA ASP A 297 -5.13 -15.79 4.74
C ASP A 297 -3.93 -15.51 5.64
N LEU A 298 -4.06 -15.76 6.94
CA LEU A 298 -2.97 -15.59 7.90
C LEU A 298 -1.78 -16.52 7.63
N LEU A 299 -2.06 -17.77 7.21
CA LEU A 299 -1.01 -18.72 6.80
C LEU A 299 -0.31 -18.25 5.52
N TRP A 300 -1.07 -17.78 4.53
CA TRP A 300 -0.50 -17.18 3.32
C TRP A 300 0.35 -15.96 3.65
N LYS A 301 -0.16 -15.09 4.50
CA LYS A 301 0.54 -13.89 4.95
C LYS A 301 1.85 -14.23 5.68
N LYS A 302 1.82 -15.22 6.58
CA LYS A 302 3.01 -15.75 7.24
C LYS A 302 4.04 -16.23 6.22
N ALA A 303 3.61 -17.03 5.24
CA ALA A 303 4.49 -17.53 4.18
C ALA A 303 5.09 -16.39 3.33
N ALA A 304 4.31 -15.36 3.02
CA ALA A 304 4.77 -14.18 2.30
C ALA A 304 5.83 -13.40 3.11
N PHE A 305 5.61 -13.24 4.42
CA PHE A 305 6.58 -12.60 5.31
C PHE A 305 7.91 -13.40 5.36
N GLU A 306 7.84 -14.71 5.59
CA GLU A 306 9.02 -15.58 5.68
C GLU A 306 9.83 -15.62 4.39
N LYS A 307 9.16 -15.48 3.25
CA LYS A 307 9.78 -15.42 1.92
C LYS A 307 10.12 -14.01 1.47
N THR A 308 9.89 -13.01 2.30
CA THR A 308 10.08 -11.58 1.97
C THR A 308 9.36 -11.14 0.69
N GLN A 309 8.18 -11.71 0.44
CA GLN A 309 7.36 -11.40 -0.72
C GLN A 309 6.51 -10.15 -0.49
N SER A 310 6.38 -9.33 -1.51
CA SER A 310 5.42 -8.23 -1.51
C SER A 310 4.00 -8.76 -1.65
N THR A 311 3.04 -8.01 -1.07
CA THR A 311 1.60 -8.22 -1.27
C THR A 311 0.99 -7.02 -1.97
N THR A 312 -0.29 -7.09 -2.30
CA THR A 312 -1.06 -5.90 -2.66
C THR A 312 -1.32 -5.03 -1.42
N HIS A 313 -2.10 -3.98 -1.58
CA HIS A 313 -2.58 -3.14 -0.46
C HIS A 313 -3.51 -3.91 0.50
N TRP A 314 -4.07 -5.05 0.11
CA TRP A 314 -4.92 -5.87 0.99
C TRP A 314 -4.09 -6.65 2.02
N PRO A 315 -4.23 -6.37 3.33
CA PRO A 315 -3.45 -7.08 4.36
C PRO A 315 -3.85 -8.54 4.55
N ASN A 316 -5.09 -8.89 4.25
CA ASN A 316 -5.74 -10.13 4.64
C ASN A 316 -6.12 -11.08 3.49
N ALA A 317 -6.24 -10.62 2.26
CA ALA A 317 -6.90 -11.40 1.22
C ALA A 317 -6.09 -11.58 -0.07
N MET A 318 -5.02 -10.83 -0.26
CA MET A 318 -4.29 -10.85 -1.53
C MET A 318 -2.79 -10.83 -1.31
N HIS A 319 -2.12 -11.81 -1.90
CA HIS A 319 -0.68 -11.91 -1.90
C HIS A 319 -0.18 -11.89 -3.35
N VAL A 320 0.76 -11.01 -3.63
CA VAL A 320 1.42 -10.94 -4.93
C VAL A 320 2.85 -11.38 -4.73
N GLY A 321 3.09 -12.66 -4.94
CA GLY A 321 4.44 -13.20 -4.96
C GLY A 321 4.85 -13.51 -6.39
N GLY A 322 6.14 -13.34 -6.70
CA GLY A 322 6.70 -13.83 -7.96
C GLY A 322 6.42 -12.99 -9.20
N ILE A 323 6.01 -11.71 -9.09
CA ILE A 323 6.00 -10.81 -10.25
C ILE A 323 7.43 -10.66 -10.75
N PRO A 324 7.74 -11.01 -12.01
CA PRO A 324 9.07 -10.87 -12.54
C PRO A 324 9.45 -9.38 -12.60
N ILE A 325 10.57 -9.03 -12.00
CA ILE A 325 11.19 -7.72 -12.21
C ILE A 325 12.11 -7.84 -13.40
N LEU A 326 11.75 -7.19 -14.49
CA LEU A 326 12.49 -7.28 -15.74
C LEU A 326 13.33 -6.02 -15.95
N ARG A 327 14.56 -6.22 -16.41
CA ARG A 327 15.47 -5.19 -16.88
C ARG A 327 15.87 -5.56 -18.31
N ASP A 328 15.66 -4.65 -19.26
CA ASP A 328 15.90 -4.91 -20.69
C ASP A 328 15.16 -6.16 -21.23
N GLY A 329 13.98 -6.46 -20.66
CA GLY A 329 13.15 -7.61 -21.05
C GLY A 329 13.52 -8.95 -20.39
N GLU A 330 14.63 -9.02 -19.65
CA GLU A 330 15.11 -10.20 -18.95
C GLU A 330 14.94 -10.07 -17.44
N PRO A 331 14.87 -11.18 -16.68
CA PRO A 331 14.83 -11.12 -15.22
C PRO A 331 16.00 -10.29 -14.66
N CYS A 332 15.69 -9.30 -13.83
CA CYS A 332 16.71 -8.40 -13.31
C CYS A 332 17.72 -9.18 -12.44
N PRO A 333 19.01 -9.18 -12.78
CA PRO A 333 20.02 -9.98 -12.06
C PRO A 333 20.23 -9.52 -10.62
N TYR A 334 19.78 -8.32 -10.29
CA TYR A 334 19.90 -7.75 -8.93
C TYR A 334 18.68 -8.06 -8.05
N ASN A 335 17.64 -8.69 -8.60
CA ASN A 335 16.45 -9.02 -7.83
C ASN A 335 16.62 -10.35 -7.09
N THR A 336 17.19 -10.30 -5.90
CA THR A 336 17.34 -11.47 -5.02
C THR A 336 16.03 -11.84 -4.29
N GLY A 337 15.01 -10.97 -4.35
CA GLY A 337 13.78 -11.11 -3.59
C GLY A 337 13.94 -10.90 -2.08
N LYS A 338 15.12 -10.49 -1.63
CA LYS A 338 15.43 -10.28 -0.22
C LYS A 338 15.75 -8.82 0.08
N PRO A 339 15.35 -8.30 1.25
CA PRO A 339 15.77 -6.98 1.66
C PRO A 339 17.28 -6.95 1.86
N ARG A 340 17.86 -5.79 1.63
CA ARG A 340 19.27 -5.53 1.90
C ARG A 340 19.55 -5.49 3.41
N GLU A 341 18.62 -4.88 4.14
CA GLU A 341 18.66 -4.79 5.58
C GLU A 341 17.40 -5.40 6.20
N THR A 342 17.58 -6.47 6.96
CA THR A 342 16.47 -7.18 7.62
C THR A 342 15.79 -6.28 8.65
N PRO A 343 14.45 -6.18 8.66
CA PRO A 343 13.74 -5.32 9.57
C PRO A 343 13.89 -5.80 11.04
N ARG A 344 13.95 -4.81 11.94
CA ARG A 344 13.85 -5.06 13.38
C ARG A 344 12.41 -4.77 13.80
N LEU A 345 11.72 -5.81 14.27
CA LEU A 345 10.34 -5.69 14.69
C LEU A 345 10.26 -5.64 16.22
N GLY A 346 9.62 -4.60 16.74
CA GLY A 346 9.13 -4.58 18.11
C GLY A 346 7.89 -5.48 18.26
N GLU A 347 7.34 -5.60 19.45
CA GLU A 347 6.15 -6.43 19.71
C GLU A 347 4.96 -6.02 18.83
N ARG A 348 4.66 -4.71 18.77
CA ARG A 348 3.58 -4.17 17.93
C ARG A 348 3.83 -4.47 16.45
N GLY A 349 5.05 -4.26 15.96
CA GLY A 349 5.45 -4.57 14.58
C GLY A 349 5.33 -6.06 14.26
N PHE A 350 5.66 -6.93 15.21
CA PHE A 350 5.51 -8.37 15.01
C PHE A 350 4.03 -8.79 14.91
N ARG A 351 3.13 -8.16 15.68
CA ARG A 351 1.69 -8.39 15.53
C ARG A 351 1.19 -8.02 14.13
N LEU A 352 1.70 -6.94 13.56
CA LEU A 352 1.31 -6.48 12.22
C LEU A 352 1.65 -7.49 11.11
N THR A 353 2.58 -8.42 11.33
CA THR A 353 2.87 -9.50 10.37
C THR A 353 1.72 -10.49 10.23
N GLY A 354 0.80 -10.55 11.17
CA GLY A 354 -0.25 -11.56 11.25
C GLY A 354 0.18 -12.88 11.88
N ILE A 355 1.50 -13.13 12.01
CA ILE A 355 2.04 -14.39 12.53
C ILE A 355 1.50 -14.75 13.91
N PRO A 356 1.42 -13.83 14.90
CA PRO A 356 0.91 -14.16 16.22
C PRO A 356 -0.55 -14.61 16.26
N TYR A 357 -1.33 -14.33 15.22
CA TYR A 357 -2.75 -14.72 15.13
C TYR A 357 -2.97 -16.05 14.42
N VAL A 358 -1.90 -16.69 13.89
CA VAL A 358 -2.00 -18.01 13.26
C VAL A 358 -2.26 -19.07 14.33
N GLN A 359 -3.38 -19.77 14.25
CA GLN A 359 -3.69 -20.89 15.13
C GLN A 359 -2.86 -22.11 14.73
N THR A 360 -2.17 -22.71 15.69
CA THR A 360 -1.28 -23.86 15.45
C THR A 360 -1.98 -25.21 15.59
N GLU A 361 -3.20 -25.22 16.14
CA GLU A 361 -4.00 -26.43 16.29
C GLU A 361 -5.25 -26.37 15.40
N PRO A 362 -5.70 -27.51 14.84
CA PRO A 362 -6.96 -27.57 14.11
C PRO A 362 -8.09 -27.14 15.04
N ILE A 363 -8.90 -26.19 14.59
CA ILE A 363 -10.15 -25.85 15.29
C ILE A 363 -10.99 -27.14 15.27
N GLN A 364 -11.20 -27.74 16.44
CA GLN A 364 -12.21 -28.78 16.58
C GLN A 364 -13.57 -28.11 16.37
N VAL A 365 -14.19 -28.40 15.22
CA VAL A 365 -15.55 -27.98 14.88
C VAL A 365 -16.52 -28.90 15.59
#